data_581db4b007dc32fae06aafe2025a4d35
#
_entry.id   581db4b007dc32fae06aafe2025a4d35
#
_cell.length_a   1.000
_cell.length_b   1.000
_cell.length_c   1.000
_cell.angle_alpha   90.00
_cell.angle_beta   90.00
_cell.angle_gamma   90.00
#
_symmetry.space_group_name_H-M   'P 1'
#
loop_
_entity.id
_entity.type
_entity.pdbx_description
1 polymer ?
#
loop_
_entity_poly.entity_id
_entity_poly.type
_entity_poly.pdbx_seq_one_letter_code
_entity_poly.pdbx_strand_id
1 'polypeptide(L)'
;YRRQRQMCIRDRDENNALHSFDHADGSYHLMGCMLSAASCNKWWMDDIIGTKDYGAEQENITKLGENHVFFLPYLMGERSPHNDPNARGTFIGLTMDTTRADMTQAVLEGVAFALRDSFEVARSLGIHIARTRICGGGAKSPLWKKIVANVLNIPVDIPENEQGPSMGGACLLYTSP
;
A
#
# COMPACT_ATOMS: atom_id res chain seq x y z
N TYR A 1 -4.17 -32.30 -10.48
CA TYR A 1 -5.29 -31.43 -10.04
C TYR A 1 -4.81 -30.17 -9.31
N ARG A 2 -3.83 -30.25 -8.38
CA ARG A 2 -3.24 -29.08 -7.73
C ARG A 2 -2.41 -28.20 -8.67
N ARG A 3 -1.60 -28.80 -9.55
CA ARG A 3 -0.80 -28.06 -10.56
C ARG A 3 -1.66 -27.28 -11.54
N GLN A 4 -2.81 -27.79 -11.95
CA GLN A 4 -3.73 -27.06 -12.84
C GLN A 4 -4.38 -25.85 -12.19
N ARG A 5 -4.74 -25.90 -10.90
CA ARG A 5 -5.23 -24.72 -10.17
C ARG A 5 -4.16 -23.63 -10.04
N GLN A 6 -2.91 -24.03 -9.88
CA GLN A 6 -1.77 -23.14 -9.78
C GLN A 6 -1.45 -22.46 -11.12
N MET A 7 -1.52 -23.21 -12.24
CA MET A 7 -1.41 -22.63 -13.58
C MET A 7 -2.54 -21.64 -13.87
N CYS A 8 -3.78 -21.94 -13.47
CA CYS A 8 -4.91 -21.05 -13.70
C CYS A 8 -4.80 -19.67 -13.02
N ILE A 9 -4.11 -19.54 -11.89
CA ILE A 9 -3.88 -18.21 -11.25
C ILE A 9 -2.80 -17.45 -12.01
N ARG A 10 -1.75 -18.12 -12.47
CA ARG A 10 -0.66 -17.53 -13.23
C ARG A 10 -1.11 -17.07 -14.63
N ASP A 11 -2.02 -17.81 -15.24
CA ASP A 11 -2.54 -17.53 -16.59
C ASP A 11 -3.68 -16.50 -16.61
N ARG A 12 -4.16 -16.04 -15.43
CA ARG A 12 -5.29 -15.10 -15.35
C ARG A 12 -4.88 -13.64 -15.35
N ASP A 13 -3.64 -13.32 -15.04
CA ASP A 13 -3.13 -11.96 -15.15
C ASP A 13 -2.34 -11.81 -16.46
N GLU A 14 -3.08 -11.64 -17.55
CA GLU A 14 -2.51 -11.43 -18.90
C GLU A 14 -1.60 -10.19 -18.98
N ASN A 15 -1.78 -9.24 -18.04
CA ASN A 15 -1.03 -7.98 -17.99
C ASN A 15 0.19 -8.04 -17.07
N ASN A 16 0.42 -9.13 -16.34
CA ASN A 16 1.46 -9.24 -15.30
C ASN A 16 1.46 -8.07 -14.31
N ALA A 17 0.30 -7.51 -14.00
CA ALA A 17 0.14 -6.39 -13.09
C ALA A 17 0.46 -6.79 -11.64
N LEU A 18 0.20 -8.05 -11.27
CA LEU A 18 0.60 -8.65 -10.01
C LEU A 18 1.63 -9.75 -10.23
N HIS A 19 2.59 -9.84 -9.32
CA HIS A 19 3.63 -10.89 -9.38
C HIS A 19 3.15 -12.16 -8.67
N SER A 20 3.40 -13.32 -9.28
CA SER A 20 3.12 -14.62 -8.67
C SER A 20 4.41 -15.22 -8.11
N PHE A 21 4.40 -15.58 -6.83
CA PHE A 21 5.53 -16.21 -6.14
C PHE A 21 5.12 -17.54 -5.52
N ASP A 22 6.08 -18.44 -5.42
CA ASP A 22 5.91 -19.69 -4.69
C ASP A 22 5.80 -19.41 -3.19
N HIS A 23 4.86 -20.07 -2.54
CA HIS A 23 4.70 -20.01 -1.08
C HIS A 23 5.31 -21.24 -0.44
N ALA A 24 5.74 -21.11 0.82
CA ALA A 24 6.44 -22.16 1.56
C ALA A 24 5.63 -23.48 1.73
N ASP A 25 4.31 -23.41 1.64
CA ASP A 25 3.42 -24.58 1.71
C ASP A 25 3.20 -25.27 0.33
N GLY A 26 3.94 -24.85 -0.69
CA GLY A 26 3.81 -25.35 -2.06
C GLY A 26 2.62 -24.76 -2.84
N SER A 27 1.95 -23.73 -2.30
CA SER A 27 0.96 -22.93 -3.01
C SER A 27 1.64 -21.71 -3.69
N TYR A 28 0.85 -20.85 -4.32
CA TYR A 28 1.32 -19.57 -4.86
C TYR A 28 0.58 -18.42 -4.19
N HIS A 29 1.25 -17.28 -4.07
CA HIS A 29 0.62 -16.03 -3.68
C HIS A 29 0.84 -14.95 -4.73
N LEU A 30 -0.12 -14.05 -4.86
CA LEU A 30 0.00 -12.85 -5.69
C LEU A 30 0.52 -11.70 -4.84
N MET A 31 1.43 -10.93 -5.39
CA MET A 31 2.02 -9.76 -4.74
C MET A 31 1.93 -8.55 -5.64
N GLY A 32 1.26 -7.50 -5.18
CA GLY A 32 1.42 -6.15 -5.70
C GLY A 32 2.68 -5.52 -5.10
N CYS A 33 3.50 -4.91 -5.93
CA CYS A 33 4.73 -4.25 -5.49
C CYS A 33 4.69 -2.77 -5.82
N MET A 34 4.40 -1.96 -4.84
CA MET A 34 4.47 -0.51 -4.91
C MET A 34 5.89 -0.04 -4.56
N LEU A 35 6.52 0.76 -5.43
CA LEU A 35 7.93 1.16 -5.25
C LEU A 35 8.11 2.25 -4.20
N SER A 36 7.14 3.13 -4.04
CA SER A 36 7.26 4.32 -3.19
C SER A 36 6.20 4.42 -2.11
N ALA A 37 5.80 3.32 -1.46
CA ALA A 37 4.73 3.29 -0.48
C ALA A 37 4.96 4.23 0.73
N ALA A 38 5.42 3.70 1.86
CA ALA A 38 5.68 4.51 3.06
C ALA A 38 6.86 5.48 2.88
N SER A 39 7.73 5.24 1.91
CA SER A 39 8.83 6.15 1.55
C SER A 39 8.34 7.48 0.98
N CYS A 40 7.15 7.54 0.37
CA CYS A 40 6.53 8.81 -0.02
C CYS A 40 6.29 9.72 1.19
N ASN A 41 5.71 9.16 2.26
CA ASN A 41 5.48 9.94 3.47
C ASN A 41 6.80 10.35 4.13
N LYS A 42 7.81 9.47 4.13
CA LYS A 42 9.14 9.82 4.63
C LYS A 42 9.76 10.95 3.80
N TRP A 43 9.77 10.86 2.50
CA TRP A 43 10.26 11.90 1.61
C TRP A 43 9.53 13.23 1.84
N TRP A 44 8.19 13.19 1.95
CA TRP A 44 7.39 14.38 2.21
C TRP A 44 7.76 15.04 3.54
N MET A 45 7.83 14.26 4.61
CA MET A 45 8.13 14.74 5.95
C MET A 45 9.58 15.20 6.12
N ASP A 46 10.53 14.35 5.74
CA ASP A 46 11.95 14.59 6.03
C ASP A 46 12.56 15.61 5.05
N ASP A 47 12.27 15.45 3.73
CA ASP A 47 12.97 16.20 2.68
C ASP A 47 12.20 17.44 2.23
N ILE A 48 10.87 17.42 2.22
CA ILE A 48 10.07 18.56 1.75
C ILE A 48 9.65 19.46 2.91
N ILE A 49 9.09 18.90 3.97
CA ILE A 49 8.63 19.67 5.14
C ILE A 49 9.78 19.97 6.11
N GLY A 50 10.76 19.07 6.21
CA GLY A 50 11.92 19.22 7.10
C GLY A 50 11.62 18.90 8.56
N THR A 51 10.64 18.03 8.84
CA THR A 51 10.30 17.59 10.20
C THR A 51 10.26 16.08 10.33
N LYS A 52 10.63 15.59 11.51
CA LYS A 52 10.51 14.17 11.89
C LYS A 52 9.34 13.91 12.83
N ASP A 53 8.56 14.93 13.16
CA ASP A 53 7.37 14.79 13.99
C ASP A 53 6.14 14.50 13.12
N TYR A 54 6.04 13.23 12.74
CA TYR A 54 4.92 12.71 11.93
C TYR A 54 3.57 12.83 12.65
N GLY A 55 3.58 12.76 14.00
CA GLY A 55 2.37 12.86 14.81
C GLY A 55 1.78 14.27 14.75
N ALA A 56 2.56 15.27 15.12
CA ALA A 56 2.13 16.65 15.14
C ALA A 56 1.66 17.14 13.76
N GLU A 57 2.34 16.70 12.67
CA GLU A 57 1.91 17.08 11.33
C GLU A 57 0.54 16.50 10.96
N GLN A 58 0.24 15.28 11.41
CA GLN A 58 -1.02 14.61 11.14
C GLN A 58 -2.18 15.09 12.02
N GLU A 59 -1.92 15.71 13.17
CA GLU A 59 -2.96 16.29 14.03
C GLU A 59 -3.75 17.41 13.35
N ASN A 60 -3.14 18.09 12.39
CA ASN A 60 -3.79 19.14 11.62
C ASN A 60 -4.81 18.60 10.59
N ILE A 61 -4.81 17.30 10.33
CA ILE A 61 -5.72 16.64 9.40
C ILE A 61 -6.96 16.20 10.17
N THR A 62 -8.00 17.04 10.17
CA THR A 62 -9.21 16.81 10.95
C THR A 62 -10.36 16.20 10.17
N LYS A 63 -10.34 16.32 8.83
CA LYS A 63 -11.44 15.88 7.96
C LYS A 63 -10.93 14.97 6.86
N LEU A 64 -11.36 13.71 6.87
CA LEU A 64 -11.09 12.75 5.83
C LEU A 64 -12.20 12.77 4.77
N GLY A 65 -11.81 12.65 3.48
CA GLY A 65 -12.76 12.60 2.36
C GLY A 65 -13.22 13.96 1.84
N GLU A 66 -12.76 15.06 2.40
CA GLU A 66 -13.05 16.41 1.93
C GLU A 66 -11.87 17.06 1.17
N ASN A 67 -10.73 16.37 1.07
CA ASN A 67 -9.56 16.87 0.38
C ASN A 67 -9.77 16.84 -1.15
N HIS A 68 -9.47 17.97 -1.79
CA HIS A 68 -9.53 18.13 -3.25
C HIS A 68 -8.17 18.02 -3.91
N VAL A 69 -7.10 17.87 -3.13
CA VAL A 69 -5.73 17.64 -3.61
C VAL A 69 -5.47 16.14 -3.67
N PHE A 70 -4.94 15.69 -4.79
CA PHE A 70 -4.54 14.30 -5.00
C PHE A 70 -3.03 14.23 -5.22
N PHE A 71 -2.43 13.14 -4.77
CA PHE A 71 -1.02 12.85 -4.98
C PHE A 71 -0.83 11.50 -5.66
N LEU A 72 -0.12 11.47 -6.76
CA LEU A 72 0.35 10.25 -7.40
C LEU A 72 1.71 9.86 -6.80
N PRO A 73 1.83 8.72 -6.10
CA PRO A 73 3.00 8.40 -5.28
C PRO A 73 4.16 7.77 -6.06
N TYR A 74 4.26 8.00 -7.35
CA TYR A 74 5.19 7.30 -8.25
C TYR A 74 6.57 7.96 -8.32
N LEU A 75 7.19 8.26 -7.16
CA LEU A 75 8.47 8.97 -7.06
C LEU A 75 9.64 8.23 -7.72
N MET A 76 9.57 6.90 -7.77
CA MET A 76 10.61 6.03 -8.36
C MET A 76 10.10 5.22 -9.57
N GLY A 77 9.09 5.73 -10.26
CA GLY A 77 8.29 4.91 -11.17
C GLY A 77 7.29 4.04 -10.41
N GLU A 78 6.57 3.18 -11.12
CA GLU A 78 5.66 2.22 -10.48
C GLU A 78 5.78 0.84 -11.12
N ARG A 79 5.70 -0.18 -10.26
CA ARG A 79 5.76 -1.57 -10.69
C ARG A 79 4.36 -2.14 -10.84
N SER A 80 3.67 -2.38 -9.73
CA SER A 80 2.31 -2.92 -9.75
C SER A 80 1.28 -1.84 -9.46
N PRO A 81 0.20 -1.76 -10.24
CA PRO A 81 -0.14 -2.59 -11.40
C PRO A 81 0.33 -2.05 -12.75
N HIS A 82 0.95 -0.87 -12.79
CA HIS A 82 1.15 -0.08 -14.02
C HIS A 82 2.36 -0.50 -14.84
N ASN A 83 3.40 -1.08 -14.21
CA ASN A 83 4.68 -1.45 -14.84
C ASN A 83 5.31 -0.31 -15.65
N ASP A 84 5.22 0.93 -15.13
CA ASP A 84 5.77 2.11 -15.77
C ASP A 84 6.97 2.68 -14.97
N PRO A 85 8.21 2.44 -15.41
CA PRO A 85 9.40 2.98 -14.76
C PRO A 85 9.55 4.49 -14.95
N ASN A 86 8.80 5.10 -15.86
CA ASN A 86 8.83 6.53 -16.15
C ASN A 86 7.73 7.32 -15.42
N ALA A 87 6.81 6.67 -14.74
CA ALA A 87 5.83 7.35 -13.89
C ALA A 87 6.53 8.24 -12.86
N ARG A 88 5.92 9.38 -12.53
CA ARG A 88 6.48 10.36 -11.59
C ARG A 88 5.44 10.80 -10.57
N GLY A 89 5.93 11.16 -9.38
CA GLY A 89 5.09 11.78 -8.36
C GLY A 89 4.51 13.10 -8.84
N THR A 90 3.22 13.32 -8.58
CA THR A 90 2.51 14.52 -9.05
C THR A 90 1.43 14.91 -8.06
N PHE A 91 1.34 16.20 -7.73
CA PHE A 91 0.18 16.76 -7.05
C PHE A 91 -0.80 17.32 -8.09
N ILE A 92 -2.09 17.07 -7.88
CA ILE A 92 -3.18 17.51 -8.75
C ILE A 92 -4.26 18.19 -7.89
N GLY A 93 -4.84 19.28 -8.38
CA GLY A 93 -5.93 19.98 -7.70
C GLY A 93 -5.48 21.08 -6.75
N LEU A 94 -4.24 21.57 -6.86
CA LEU A 94 -3.76 22.69 -6.05
C LEU A 94 -4.49 23.98 -6.38
N THR A 95 -4.87 24.72 -5.34
CA THR A 95 -5.46 26.06 -5.41
C THR A 95 -4.70 27.02 -4.48
N MET A 96 -5.04 28.31 -4.53
CA MET A 96 -4.45 29.29 -3.61
C MET A 96 -4.80 29.03 -2.14
N ASP A 97 -5.88 28.30 -1.87
CA ASP A 97 -6.35 27.94 -0.53
C ASP A 97 -5.81 26.61 -0.02
N THR A 98 -5.03 25.90 -0.86
CA THR A 98 -4.44 24.61 -0.48
C THR A 98 -3.45 24.80 0.66
N THR A 99 -3.68 24.09 1.74
CA THR A 99 -2.84 24.14 2.94
C THR A 99 -1.78 23.03 2.94
N ARG A 100 -0.79 23.18 3.80
CA ARG A 100 0.20 22.12 4.06
C ARG A 100 -0.46 20.83 4.57
N ALA A 101 -1.51 20.94 5.38
CA ALA A 101 -2.25 19.79 5.88
C ALA A 101 -2.97 19.03 4.76
N ASP A 102 -3.54 19.75 3.77
CA ASP A 102 -4.16 19.13 2.59
C ASP A 102 -3.13 18.37 1.77
N MET A 103 -1.94 18.90 1.58
CA MET A 103 -0.87 18.23 0.86
C MET A 103 -0.35 16.99 1.62
N THR A 104 -0.20 17.08 2.94
CA THR A 104 0.19 15.94 3.79
C THR A 104 -0.87 14.84 3.72
N GLN A 105 -2.15 15.21 3.80
CA GLN A 105 -3.26 14.27 3.63
C GLN A 105 -3.22 13.61 2.25
N ALA A 106 -3.02 14.40 1.19
CA ALA A 106 -2.94 13.89 -0.17
C ALA A 106 -1.83 12.84 -0.34
N VAL A 107 -0.67 13.02 0.30
CA VAL A 107 0.42 12.04 0.28
C VAL A 107 -0.01 10.72 0.94
N LEU A 108 -0.67 10.77 2.09
CA LEU A 108 -1.16 9.57 2.80
C LEU A 108 -2.27 8.85 2.01
N GLU A 109 -3.21 9.61 1.47
CA GLU A 109 -4.31 9.08 0.65
C GLU A 109 -3.80 8.53 -0.69
N GLY A 110 -2.87 9.20 -1.36
CA GLY A 110 -2.30 8.76 -2.62
C GLY A 110 -1.65 7.38 -2.53
N VAL A 111 -0.90 7.11 -1.45
CA VAL A 111 -0.37 5.77 -1.19
C VAL A 111 -1.50 4.75 -0.99
N ALA A 112 -2.56 5.11 -0.28
CA ALA A 112 -3.70 4.21 -0.07
C ALA A 112 -4.47 3.92 -1.37
N PHE A 113 -4.64 4.92 -2.25
CA PHE A 113 -5.25 4.75 -3.57
C PHE A 113 -4.41 3.83 -4.47
N ALA A 114 -3.10 4.02 -4.51
CA ALA A 114 -2.23 3.15 -5.30
C ALA A 114 -2.19 1.70 -4.77
N LEU A 115 -2.31 1.49 -3.44
CA LEU A 115 -2.54 0.16 -2.89
C LEU A 115 -3.87 -0.43 -3.36
N ARG A 116 -4.93 0.38 -3.41
CA ARG A 116 -6.24 -0.04 -3.90
C ARG A 116 -6.19 -0.52 -5.34
N ASP A 117 -5.41 0.12 -6.21
CA ASP A 117 -5.27 -0.32 -7.61
C ASP A 117 -4.82 -1.79 -7.69
N SER A 118 -3.84 -2.20 -6.88
CA SER A 118 -3.42 -3.60 -6.80
C SER A 118 -4.53 -4.52 -6.25
N PHE A 119 -5.34 -4.04 -5.30
CA PHE A 119 -6.50 -4.78 -4.79
C PHE A 119 -7.58 -4.95 -5.85
N GLU A 120 -7.85 -3.93 -6.68
CA GLU A 120 -8.82 -4.01 -7.77
C GLU A 120 -8.37 -5.00 -8.84
N VAL A 121 -7.08 -5.07 -9.16
CA VAL A 121 -6.55 -6.12 -10.03
C VAL A 121 -6.79 -7.50 -9.43
N ALA A 122 -6.48 -7.71 -8.16
CA ALA A 122 -6.75 -8.99 -7.50
C ALA A 122 -8.24 -9.36 -7.51
N ARG A 123 -9.13 -8.38 -7.29
CA ARG A 123 -10.59 -8.56 -7.38
C ARG A 123 -11.05 -8.93 -8.78
N SER A 124 -10.50 -8.29 -9.82
CA SER A 124 -10.82 -8.62 -11.21
C SER A 124 -10.41 -10.04 -11.59
N LEU A 125 -9.39 -10.59 -10.93
CA LEU A 125 -8.99 -12.00 -11.04
C LEU A 125 -9.89 -12.96 -10.24
N GLY A 126 -10.95 -12.46 -9.62
CA GLY A 126 -11.90 -13.25 -8.85
C GLY A 126 -11.45 -13.56 -7.42
N ILE A 127 -10.45 -12.84 -6.89
CA ILE A 127 -9.99 -13.00 -5.52
C ILE A 127 -10.85 -12.14 -4.60
N HIS A 128 -11.55 -12.80 -3.68
CA HIS A 128 -12.33 -12.09 -2.67
C HIS A 128 -11.46 -11.75 -1.46
N ILE A 129 -11.28 -10.45 -1.21
CA ILE A 129 -10.49 -9.93 -0.09
C ILE A 129 -11.46 -9.36 0.94
N ALA A 130 -11.77 -10.14 1.99
CA ALA A 130 -12.70 -9.75 3.04
C ALA A 130 -12.06 -8.88 4.13
N ARG A 131 -10.77 -9.01 4.36
CA ARG A 131 -9.99 -8.26 5.37
C ARG A 131 -8.51 -8.25 4.99
N THR A 132 -7.75 -7.32 5.54
CA THR A 132 -6.31 -7.25 5.35
C THR A 132 -5.58 -6.96 6.66
N ARG A 133 -4.26 -7.07 6.65
CA ARG A 133 -3.40 -6.69 7.78
C ARG A 133 -2.42 -5.62 7.32
N ILE A 134 -2.15 -4.67 8.21
CA ILE A 134 -1.14 -3.63 8.00
C ILE A 134 0.00 -3.82 9.01
N CYS A 135 1.24 -3.73 8.54
CA CYS A 135 2.45 -3.80 9.35
C CYS A 135 3.47 -2.78 8.88
N GLY A 136 4.56 -2.62 9.64
CA GLY A 136 5.63 -1.68 9.33
C GLY A 136 5.37 -0.27 9.84
N GLY A 137 6.21 0.69 9.39
CA GLY A 137 6.19 2.07 9.90
C GLY A 137 4.86 2.79 9.74
N GLY A 138 4.15 2.56 8.63
CA GLY A 138 2.84 3.17 8.37
C GLY A 138 1.74 2.70 9.35
N ALA A 139 1.85 1.48 9.87
CA ALA A 139 0.91 0.95 10.85
C ALA A 139 0.94 1.68 12.21
N LYS A 140 1.99 2.46 12.49
CA LYS A 140 2.12 3.25 13.71
C LYS A 140 1.22 4.49 13.70
N SER A 141 0.83 5.00 12.53
CA SER A 141 -0.07 6.16 12.42
C SER A 141 -1.54 5.73 12.54
N PRO A 142 -2.27 6.21 13.56
CA PRO A 142 -3.71 5.98 13.67
C PRO A 142 -4.49 6.56 12.50
N LEU A 143 -4.09 7.75 12.02
CA LEU A 143 -4.70 8.43 10.89
C LEU A 143 -4.54 7.60 9.61
N TRP A 144 -3.32 7.17 9.31
CA TRP A 144 -3.07 6.42 8.07
C TRP A 144 -3.79 5.07 8.03
N LYS A 145 -3.93 4.41 9.19
CA LYS A 145 -4.76 3.20 9.30
C LYS A 145 -6.22 3.46 8.93
N LYS A 146 -6.78 4.58 9.39
CA LYS A 146 -8.15 4.98 9.01
C LYS A 146 -8.27 5.27 7.52
N ILE A 147 -7.31 6.00 6.94
CA ILE A 147 -7.28 6.28 5.51
C ILE A 147 -7.24 4.98 4.70
N VAL A 148 -6.34 4.06 5.03
CA VAL A 148 -6.23 2.77 4.33
C VAL A 148 -7.53 1.97 4.45
N ALA A 149 -8.12 1.87 5.63
CA ALA A 149 -9.37 1.16 5.84
C ALA A 149 -10.53 1.78 5.02
N ASN A 150 -10.62 3.10 4.99
CA ASN A 150 -11.64 3.82 4.22
C ASN A 150 -11.46 3.62 2.71
N VAL A 151 -10.23 3.77 2.21
CA VAL A 151 -9.94 3.65 0.77
C VAL A 151 -10.14 2.22 0.28
N LEU A 152 -9.69 1.22 1.02
CA LEU A 152 -9.86 -0.19 0.66
C LEU A 152 -11.29 -0.69 0.92
N ASN A 153 -12.04 -0.02 1.78
CA ASN A 153 -13.39 -0.39 2.23
C ASN A 153 -13.46 -1.83 2.78
N ILE A 154 -12.47 -2.22 3.58
CA ILE A 154 -12.38 -3.51 4.26
C ILE A 154 -11.78 -3.34 5.65
N PRO A 155 -12.06 -4.26 6.60
CA PRO A 155 -11.39 -4.27 7.89
C PRO A 155 -9.86 -4.41 7.74
N VAL A 156 -9.13 -3.60 8.51
CA VAL A 156 -7.66 -3.62 8.57
C VAL A 156 -7.24 -4.04 9.97
N ASP A 157 -6.65 -5.23 10.06
CA ASP A 157 -6.14 -5.78 11.32
C ASP A 157 -4.72 -5.29 11.59
N ILE A 158 -4.39 -5.14 12.86
CA ILE A 158 -3.04 -4.81 13.32
C ILE A 158 -2.52 -6.04 14.05
N PRO A 159 -1.38 -6.63 13.64
CA PRO A 159 -0.76 -7.71 14.38
C PRO A 159 -0.35 -7.25 15.79
N GLU A 160 -0.60 -8.06 16.81
CA GLU A 160 -0.17 -7.76 18.19
C GLU A 160 1.35 -7.70 18.31
N ASN A 161 2.07 -8.52 17.53
CA ASN A 161 3.53 -8.57 17.50
C ASN A 161 4.05 -8.16 16.12
N GLU A 162 4.53 -6.92 16.00
CA GLU A 162 5.13 -6.38 14.79
C GLU A 162 6.62 -6.71 14.71
N GLN A 163 6.96 -7.97 14.48
CA GLN A 163 8.37 -8.36 14.23
C GLN A 163 8.73 -8.46 12.75
N GLY A 164 7.80 -8.06 11.87
CA GLY A 164 8.00 -8.01 10.43
C GLY A 164 8.31 -9.39 9.81
N PRO A 165 9.03 -9.43 8.67
CA PRO A 165 9.34 -10.66 7.95
C PRO A 165 10.20 -11.66 8.72
N SER A 166 10.98 -11.20 9.71
CA SER A 166 11.81 -12.06 10.56
C SER A 166 11.00 -13.06 11.37
N MET A 167 9.80 -12.68 11.79
CA MET A 167 8.87 -13.59 12.49
C MET A 167 8.42 -14.73 11.58
N GLY A 168 8.10 -14.43 10.31
CA GLY A 168 7.76 -15.44 9.31
C GLY A 168 8.90 -16.43 9.06
N GLY A 169 10.14 -15.92 8.95
CA GLY A 169 11.33 -16.75 8.80
C GLY A 169 11.56 -17.66 10.01
N ALA A 170 11.40 -17.14 11.22
CA ALA A 170 11.53 -17.93 12.45
C ALA A 170 10.47 -19.03 12.55
N CYS A 171 9.22 -18.72 12.20
CA CYS A 171 8.13 -19.72 12.18
C CYS A 171 8.42 -20.85 11.17
N LEU A 172 8.94 -20.54 9.98
CA LEU A 172 9.28 -21.54 8.97
C LEU A 172 10.41 -22.47 9.44
N LEU A 173 11.43 -21.94 10.13
CA LEU A 173 12.53 -22.76 10.70
C LEU A 173 12.05 -23.73 11.79
N TYR A 174 11.01 -23.35 12.54
CA TYR A 174 10.46 -24.21 13.62
C TYR A 174 9.42 -25.21 13.13
N THR A 175 8.75 -24.94 12.01
CA THR A 175 7.62 -25.76 11.52
C THR A 175 7.95 -26.58 10.27
N SER A 176 9.14 -26.40 9.69
CA SER A 176 9.62 -27.29 8.62
C SER A 176 10.11 -28.61 9.22
N PRO A 177 9.65 -29.76 8.71
CA PRO A 177 10.12 -31.07 9.12
C PRO A 177 11.60 -31.30 8.80
#